data_9aa075bd11c9b14d2b86ccf4ef6c0742
#
_entry.id   9aa075bd11c9b14d2b86ccf4ef6c0742
#
_cell.length_a   1.000
_cell.length_b   1.000
_cell.length_c   1.000
_cell.angle_alpha   90.00
_cell.angle_beta   90.00
_cell.angle_gamma   90.00
#
_symmetry.space_group_name_H-M   'P 1'
#
loop_
_entity.id
_entity.type
_entity.pdbx_description
1 polymer ?
#
loop_
_entity_poly.entity_id
_entity_poly.type
_entity_poly.pdbx_seq_one_letter_code
_entity_poly.pdbx_strand_id
1 'polypeptide(L)'
;MLLDIIAGQSSALYKRLLEKGLINTSFSYEYFTGFCYSAVLFGGESSDPKAVEEEIKKEIASLKANGIDRKIFSRTQKKLYGRMIMGLNDIDEIANNMVLSYFDGEDIFTDFEVYKTITPEYLEELLKNSMENEYSVLSVILPIE
;
A
#
# COMPACT_ATOMS: atom_id res chain seq x y z
N MET A 1 1.69 2.57 4.70
CA MET A 1 1.70 4.00 4.29
C MET A 1 2.13 4.19 2.84
N LEU A 2 3.29 3.72 2.41
CA LEU A 2 3.78 3.88 1.04
C LEU A 2 2.76 3.40 -0.01
N LEU A 3 2.21 2.20 0.15
CA LEU A 3 1.20 1.65 -0.76
C LEU A 3 -0.09 2.48 -0.84
N ASP A 4 -0.49 3.11 0.27
CA ASP A 4 -1.66 4.01 0.27
C ASP A 4 -1.38 5.31 -0.50
N ILE A 5 -0.13 5.79 -0.50
CA ILE A 5 0.30 6.93 -1.32
C ILE A 5 0.29 6.54 -2.81
N ILE A 6 0.80 5.36 -3.15
CA ILE A 6 0.88 4.88 -4.54
C ILE A 6 -0.51 4.57 -5.11
N ALA A 7 -1.27 3.70 -4.44
CA ALA A 7 -2.46 3.06 -4.99
C ALA A 7 -3.71 3.13 -4.11
N GLY A 8 -3.68 3.89 -3.01
CA GLY A 8 -4.87 4.12 -2.18
C GLY A 8 -5.98 4.84 -2.95
N GLN A 9 -7.23 4.66 -2.55
CA GLN A 9 -8.41 5.25 -3.21
C GLN A 9 -8.35 6.77 -3.42
N SER A 10 -7.55 7.48 -2.64
CA SER A 10 -7.33 8.92 -2.77
C SER A 10 -6.07 9.28 -3.56
N SER A 11 -5.30 8.30 -4.05
CA SER A 11 -4.09 8.50 -4.85
C SER A 11 -4.41 9.01 -6.26
N ALA A 12 -3.42 9.63 -6.89
CA ALA A 12 -3.54 10.06 -8.28
C ALA A 12 -3.65 8.86 -9.24
N LEU A 13 -2.92 7.79 -8.98
CA LEU A 13 -2.98 6.55 -9.74
C LEU A 13 -4.39 5.95 -9.73
N TYR A 14 -4.97 5.74 -8.54
CA TYR A 14 -6.31 5.13 -8.42
C TYR A 14 -7.36 5.91 -9.20
N LYS A 15 -7.38 7.24 -9.03
CA LYS A 15 -8.32 8.11 -9.76
C LYS A 15 -8.14 8.01 -11.28
N ARG A 16 -6.91 8.08 -11.74
CA ARG A 16 -6.58 8.00 -13.17
C ARG A 16 -6.97 6.66 -13.78
N LEU A 17 -6.75 5.55 -13.07
CA LEU A 17 -7.15 4.22 -13.53
C LEU A 17 -8.68 4.07 -13.58
N LEU A 18 -9.38 4.61 -12.59
CA LEU A 18 -10.84 4.58 -12.53
C LEU A 18 -11.46 5.44 -13.63
N GLU A 19 -10.96 6.67 -13.84
CA GLU A 19 -11.41 7.57 -14.91
C GLU A 19 -11.19 6.99 -16.30
N LYS A 20 -10.13 6.23 -16.50
CA LYS A 20 -9.86 5.50 -17.75
C LYS A 20 -10.71 4.23 -17.91
N GLY A 21 -11.48 3.83 -16.91
CA GLY A 21 -12.26 2.58 -16.93
C GLY A 21 -11.37 1.32 -16.90
N LEU A 22 -10.11 1.44 -16.49
CA LEU A 22 -9.17 0.32 -16.42
C LEU A 22 -9.36 -0.55 -15.19
N ILE A 23 -9.93 0.00 -14.13
CA ILE A 23 -10.25 -0.69 -12.87
C ILE A 23 -11.66 -0.35 -12.40
N ASN A 24 -12.17 -1.13 -11.48
CA ASN A 24 -13.37 -0.83 -10.71
C ASN A 24 -13.02 -0.68 -9.21
N THR A 25 -14.04 -0.65 -8.35
CA THR A 25 -13.87 -0.48 -6.90
C THR A 25 -13.29 -1.70 -6.18
N SER A 26 -13.12 -2.84 -6.87
CA SER A 26 -12.45 -4.03 -6.33
C SER A 26 -10.92 -3.89 -6.30
N PHE A 27 -10.36 -2.91 -7.00
CA PHE A 27 -8.92 -2.68 -7.02
C PHE A 27 -8.39 -2.33 -5.63
N SER A 28 -7.42 -3.09 -5.20
CA SER A 28 -6.82 -2.99 -3.86
C SER A 28 -5.30 -3.24 -3.93
N TYR A 29 -4.65 -2.98 -2.82
CA TYR A 29 -3.26 -3.35 -2.60
C TYR A 29 -3.13 -4.08 -1.27
N GLU A 30 -2.15 -4.95 -1.18
CA GLU A 30 -1.85 -5.71 0.02
C GLU A 30 -0.34 -5.86 0.21
N TYR A 31 0.09 -5.94 1.44
CA TYR A 31 1.48 -6.20 1.80
C TYR A 31 1.55 -7.51 2.59
N PHE A 32 2.25 -8.46 2.03
CA PHE A 32 2.50 -9.75 2.66
C PHE A 32 3.89 -9.81 3.22
N THR A 33 4.01 -10.28 4.44
CA THR A 33 5.30 -10.59 5.04
C THR A 33 5.29 -11.99 5.61
N GLY A 34 6.46 -12.63 5.62
CA GLY A 34 6.67 -13.90 6.28
C GLY A 34 8.15 -14.09 6.55
N PHE A 35 8.51 -15.25 7.11
CA PHE A 35 9.91 -15.52 7.41
C PHE A 35 10.77 -15.47 6.14
N CYS A 36 11.67 -14.49 6.09
CA CYS A 36 12.60 -14.25 4.97
C CYS A 36 11.97 -13.82 3.63
N TYR A 37 10.72 -13.38 3.60
CA TYR A 37 10.15 -12.81 2.38
C TYR A 37 9.17 -11.67 2.67
N SER A 38 9.01 -10.79 1.70
CA SER A 38 7.92 -9.81 1.64
C SER A 38 7.47 -9.63 0.20
N ALA A 39 6.20 -9.35 -0.01
CA ALA A 39 5.63 -9.09 -1.31
C ALA A 39 4.56 -7.99 -1.24
N VAL A 40 4.48 -7.21 -2.30
CA VAL A 40 3.41 -6.25 -2.53
C VAL A 40 2.52 -6.77 -3.64
N LEU A 41 1.23 -6.86 -3.38
CA LEU A 41 0.23 -7.23 -4.35
C LEU A 41 -0.64 -6.02 -4.71
N PHE A 42 -0.83 -5.76 -5.99
CA PHE A 42 -1.90 -4.91 -6.52
C PHE A 42 -2.88 -5.84 -7.24
N GLY A 43 -4.12 -5.86 -6.83
CA GLY A 43 -5.12 -6.79 -7.34
C GLY A 43 -6.46 -6.14 -7.61
N GLY A 44 -7.23 -6.74 -8.51
CA GLY A 44 -8.58 -6.28 -8.86
C GLY A 44 -9.01 -6.78 -10.22
N GLU A 45 -10.19 -6.37 -10.63
CA GLU A 45 -10.73 -6.63 -11.96
C GLU A 45 -10.32 -5.51 -12.93
N SER A 46 -9.96 -5.87 -14.15
CA SER A 46 -9.53 -4.93 -15.17
C SER A 46 -9.97 -5.35 -16.57
N SER A 47 -10.32 -4.36 -17.37
CA SER A 47 -10.54 -4.55 -18.82
C SER A 47 -9.24 -4.69 -19.60
N ASP A 48 -8.13 -4.14 -19.08
CA ASP A 48 -6.79 -4.23 -19.67
C ASP A 48 -5.73 -4.31 -18.56
N PRO A 49 -5.42 -5.51 -18.06
CA PRO A 49 -4.46 -5.70 -16.99
C PRO A 49 -3.04 -5.21 -17.31
N LYS A 50 -2.63 -5.27 -18.60
CA LYS A 50 -1.31 -4.77 -19.02
C LYS A 50 -1.22 -3.25 -18.91
N ALA A 51 -2.27 -2.53 -19.31
CA ALA A 51 -2.32 -1.09 -19.14
C ALA A 51 -2.30 -0.68 -17.66
N VAL A 52 -2.96 -1.45 -16.78
CA VAL A 52 -2.89 -1.22 -15.32
C VAL A 52 -1.46 -1.41 -14.80
N GLU A 53 -0.80 -2.50 -15.16
CA GLU A 53 0.60 -2.75 -14.79
C GLU A 53 1.52 -1.60 -15.21
N GLU A 54 1.40 -1.15 -16.46
CA GLU A 54 2.20 -0.02 -16.96
C GLU A 54 1.95 1.27 -16.19
N GLU A 55 0.70 1.59 -15.86
CA GLU A 55 0.36 2.79 -15.08
C GLU A 55 0.91 2.72 -13.66
N ILE A 56 0.90 1.53 -13.02
CA ILE A 56 1.51 1.30 -11.71
C ILE A 56 3.02 1.53 -11.80
N LYS A 57 3.69 0.94 -12.78
CA LYS A 57 5.14 1.12 -13.00
C LYS A 57 5.51 2.59 -13.27
N LYS A 58 4.71 3.30 -14.07
CA LYS A 58 4.89 4.74 -14.31
C LYS A 58 4.74 5.57 -13.05
N GLU A 59 3.75 5.27 -12.20
CA GLU A 59 3.55 5.97 -10.94
C GLU A 59 4.73 5.75 -9.98
N ILE A 60 5.18 4.51 -9.83
CA ILE A 60 6.37 4.17 -9.02
C ILE A 60 7.61 4.92 -9.53
N ALA A 61 7.85 4.89 -10.83
CA ALA A 61 8.98 5.60 -11.44
C ALA A 61 8.89 7.13 -11.22
N SER A 62 7.68 7.69 -11.33
CA SER A 62 7.45 9.11 -11.06
C SER A 62 7.74 9.48 -9.61
N LEU A 63 7.29 8.67 -8.65
CA LEU A 63 7.57 8.89 -7.24
C LEU A 63 9.06 8.72 -6.90
N LYS A 64 9.76 7.77 -7.54
CA LYS A 64 11.22 7.61 -7.40
C LYS A 64 11.98 8.84 -7.91
N ALA A 65 11.50 9.44 -9.00
CA ALA A 65 12.16 10.59 -9.63
C ALA A 65 11.87 11.93 -8.93
N ASN A 66 10.62 12.15 -8.52
CA ASN A 66 10.13 13.44 -8.05
C ASN A 66 9.98 13.53 -6.52
N GLY A 67 10.09 12.38 -5.82
CA GLY A 67 9.83 12.29 -4.39
C GLY A 67 8.34 12.26 -4.04
N ILE A 68 8.05 12.23 -2.75
CA ILE A 68 6.69 12.19 -2.19
C ILE A 68 6.25 13.60 -1.79
N ASP A 69 5.12 14.05 -2.32
CA ASP A 69 4.52 15.34 -1.94
C ASP A 69 4.20 15.37 -0.43
N ARG A 70 4.69 16.42 0.25
CA ARG A 70 4.55 16.58 1.71
C ARG A 70 3.10 16.68 2.18
N LYS A 71 2.19 17.21 1.36
CA LYS A 71 0.77 17.32 1.70
C LYS A 71 0.10 15.96 1.58
N ILE A 72 0.44 15.19 0.54
CA ILE A 72 -0.04 13.81 0.37
C ILE A 72 0.45 12.96 1.53
N PHE A 73 1.74 13.02 1.86
CA PHE A 73 2.31 12.32 3.01
C PHE A 73 1.56 12.64 4.30
N SER A 74 1.45 13.92 4.68
CA SER A 74 0.80 14.32 5.93
C SER A 74 -0.67 13.92 6.01
N ARG A 75 -1.40 14.01 4.89
CA ARG A 75 -2.79 13.55 4.82
C ARG A 75 -2.89 12.03 5.01
N THR A 76 -2.03 11.26 4.34
CA THR A 76 -2.00 9.80 4.45
C THR A 76 -1.63 9.36 5.86
N GLN A 77 -0.61 9.98 6.46
CA GLN A 77 -0.19 9.72 7.83
C GLN A 77 -1.35 9.91 8.82
N LYS A 78 -2.05 11.06 8.74
CA LYS A 78 -3.20 11.35 9.60
C LYS A 78 -4.35 10.38 9.38
N LYS A 79 -4.64 10.02 8.12
CA LYS A 79 -5.68 9.04 7.77
C LYS A 79 -5.41 7.68 8.39
N LEU A 80 -4.19 7.16 8.22
CA LEU A 80 -3.82 5.83 8.71
C LEU A 80 -3.73 5.80 10.23
N TYR A 81 -3.14 6.83 10.83
CA TYR A 81 -3.12 6.97 12.29
C TYR A 81 -4.54 7.02 12.87
N GLY A 82 -5.46 7.78 12.25
CA GLY A 82 -6.85 7.82 12.65
C GLY A 82 -7.54 6.45 12.54
N ARG A 83 -7.26 5.67 11.51
CA ARG A 83 -7.78 4.30 11.38
C ARG A 83 -7.28 3.37 12.49
N MET A 84 -5.99 3.45 12.83
CA MET A 84 -5.44 2.68 13.95
C MET A 84 -6.13 3.02 15.27
N ILE A 85 -6.34 4.31 15.55
CA ILE A 85 -7.09 4.74 16.75
C ILE A 85 -8.53 4.20 16.72
N MET A 86 -9.18 4.21 15.57
CA MET A 86 -10.55 3.66 15.43
C MET A 86 -10.59 2.15 15.67
N GLY A 87 -9.56 1.40 15.23
CA GLY A 87 -9.43 -0.03 15.48
C GLY A 87 -9.39 -0.40 16.98
N LEU A 88 -8.89 0.52 17.82
CA LEU A 88 -8.92 0.33 19.27
C LEU A 88 -10.35 0.33 19.89
N ASN A 89 -11.39 0.62 19.14
CA ASN A 89 -12.77 0.47 19.60
C ASN A 89 -13.35 -0.94 19.33
N ASP A 90 -12.65 -1.77 18.56
CA ASP A 90 -13.05 -3.13 18.26
C ASP A 90 -12.26 -4.11 19.16
N ILE A 91 -12.98 -4.77 20.08
CA ILE A 91 -12.39 -5.67 21.06
C ILE A 91 -11.78 -6.90 20.38
N ASP A 92 -12.42 -7.42 19.34
CA ASP A 92 -11.93 -8.60 18.62
C ASP A 92 -10.67 -8.24 17.82
N GLU A 93 -10.63 -7.06 17.20
CA GLU A 93 -9.44 -6.55 16.50
C GLU A 93 -8.27 -6.35 17.48
N ILE A 94 -8.51 -5.76 18.65
CA ILE A 94 -7.47 -5.61 19.68
C ILE A 94 -6.95 -6.98 20.12
N ALA A 95 -7.84 -7.92 20.44
CA ALA A 95 -7.44 -9.24 20.92
C ALA A 95 -6.58 -9.97 19.89
N ASN A 96 -6.98 -9.95 18.61
CA ASN A 96 -6.20 -10.54 17.52
C ASN A 96 -4.85 -9.87 17.36
N ASN A 97 -4.79 -8.53 17.37
CA ASN A 97 -3.53 -7.79 17.25
C ASN A 97 -2.58 -8.08 18.43
N MET A 98 -3.10 -8.20 19.66
CA MET A 98 -2.29 -8.58 20.83
C MET A 98 -1.66 -9.96 20.68
N VAL A 99 -2.42 -10.94 20.15
CA VAL A 99 -1.92 -12.28 19.90
C VAL A 99 -0.83 -12.27 18.83
N LEU A 100 -1.04 -11.58 17.72
CA LEU A 100 -0.08 -11.48 16.64
C LEU A 100 1.21 -10.79 17.12
N SER A 101 1.10 -9.63 17.78
CA SER A 101 2.26 -8.92 18.34
C SER A 101 3.05 -9.76 19.34
N TYR A 102 2.36 -10.57 20.16
CA TYR A 102 3.03 -11.49 21.08
C TYR A 102 3.90 -12.53 20.34
N PHE A 103 3.39 -13.10 19.25
CA PHE A 103 4.16 -14.06 18.44
C PHE A 103 5.30 -13.42 17.66
N ASP A 104 5.14 -12.16 17.27
CA ASP A 104 6.18 -11.39 16.57
C ASP A 104 7.22 -10.79 17.54
N GLY A 105 6.97 -10.88 18.87
CA GLY A 105 7.85 -10.31 19.90
C GLY A 105 7.78 -8.79 19.98
N GLU A 106 6.70 -8.19 19.52
CA GLU A 106 6.49 -6.74 19.47
C GLU A 106 5.40 -6.29 20.46
N ASP A 107 5.38 -5.00 20.78
CA ASP A 107 4.31 -4.37 21.54
C ASP A 107 3.24 -3.84 20.57
N ILE A 108 1.96 -4.06 20.88
CA ILE A 108 0.81 -3.61 20.09
C ILE A 108 0.85 -2.08 19.80
N PHE A 109 1.51 -1.30 20.65
CA PHE A 109 1.62 0.15 20.51
C PHE A 109 2.83 0.60 19.70
N THR A 110 3.73 -0.29 19.33
CA THR A 110 4.94 0.04 18.54
C THR A 110 4.57 0.75 17.23
N ASP A 111 3.57 0.26 16.53
CA ASP A 111 3.10 0.85 15.27
C ASP A 111 2.65 2.31 15.42
N PHE A 112 2.03 2.68 16.55
CA PHE A 112 1.59 4.06 16.80
C PHE A 112 2.78 5.02 16.88
N GLU A 113 3.89 4.60 17.49
CA GLU A 113 5.11 5.40 17.55
C GLU A 113 5.80 5.49 16.19
N VAL A 114 5.84 4.39 15.44
CA VAL A 114 6.35 4.37 14.06
C VAL A 114 5.58 5.35 13.19
N TYR A 115 4.24 5.35 13.24
CA TYR A 115 3.43 6.29 12.44
C TYR A 115 3.64 7.75 12.81
N LYS A 116 4.02 8.06 14.05
CA LYS A 116 4.35 9.44 14.47
C LYS A 116 5.72 9.90 13.97
N THR A 117 6.67 8.98 13.93
CA THR A 117 8.09 9.29 13.67
C THR A 117 8.51 9.11 12.21
N ILE A 118 7.75 8.35 11.42
CA ILE A 118 8.05 8.09 10.01
C ILE A 118 8.10 9.40 9.20
N THR A 119 9.08 9.49 8.31
CA THR A 119 9.30 10.69 7.48
C THR A 119 9.11 10.39 5.99
N PRO A 120 8.85 11.41 5.16
CA PRO A 120 8.81 11.23 3.71
C PRO A 120 10.12 10.68 3.14
N GLU A 121 11.26 11.14 3.65
CA GLU A 121 12.58 10.71 3.21
C GLU A 121 12.79 9.21 3.43
N TYR A 122 12.34 8.69 4.56
CA TYR A 122 12.37 7.25 4.85
C TYR A 122 11.52 6.46 3.83
N LEU A 123 10.32 6.93 3.51
CA LEU A 123 9.46 6.27 2.51
C LEU A 123 10.05 6.35 1.11
N GLU A 124 10.73 7.45 0.76
CA GLU A 124 11.42 7.61 -0.52
C GLU A 124 12.61 6.65 -0.64
N GLU A 125 13.37 6.47 0.43
CA GLU A 125 14.46 5.49 0.49
C GLU A 125 13.93 4.06 0.38
N LEU A 126 12.88 3.73 1.13
CA LEU A 126 12.22 2.44 1.05
C LEU A 126 11.71 2.15 -0.37
N LEU A 127 11.07 3.13 -1.03
CA LEU A 127 10.58 3.01 -2.40
C LEU A 127 11.71 2.73 -3.39
N LYS A 128 12.84 3.42 -3.24
CA LYS A 128 14.01 3.22 -4.11
C LYS A 128 14.61 1.82 -3.98
N ASN A 129 14.63 1.29 -2.75
CA ASN A 129 15.33 0.04 -2.45
C ASN A 129 14.44 -1.22 -2.62
N SER A 130 13.10 -1.09 -2.64
CA SER A 130 12.21 -2.25 -2.56
C SER A 130 11.34 -2.50 -3.79
N MET A 131 11.13 -1.51 -4.67
CA MET A 131 10.21 -1.66 -5.82
C MET A 131 10.97 -1.55 -7.15
N GLU A 132 11.72 -2.62 -7.48
CA GLU A 132 12.40 -2.73 -8.77
C GLU A 132 11.53 -3.50 -9.78
N ASN A 133 11.51 -3.01 -11.02
CA ASN A 133 10.69 -3.60 -12.08
C ASN A 133 11.04 -5.06 -12.40
N GLU A 134 12.31 -5.43 -12.21
CA GLU A 134 12.79 -6.80 -12.46
C GLU A 134 12.19 -7.84 -11.51
N TYR A 135 11.71 -7.42 -10.33
CA TYR A 135 11.04 -8.29 -9.35
C TYR A 135 9.51 -8.26 -9.45
N SER A 136 8.96 -7.69 -10.53
CA SER A 136 7.52 -7.61 -10.73
C SER A 136 7.01 -8.70 -11.67
N VAL A 137 5.84 -9.26 -11.35
CA VAL A 137 5.15 -10.28 -12.15
C VAL A 137 3.69 -9.90 -12.30
N LEU A 138 3.17 -10.00 -13.52
CA LEU A 138 1.74 -9.87 -13.81
C LEU A 138 1.11 -11.27 -13.90
N SER A 139 0.10 -11.53 -13.06
CA SER A 139 -0.75 -12.72 -13.15
C SER A 139 -2.15 -12.31 -13.60
N VAL A 140 -2.68 -12.98 -14.62
CA VAL A 140 -4.01 -12.70 -15.18
C VAL A 140 -4.84 -13.98 -15.23
N ILE A 141 -6.04 -13.93 -14.66
CA ILE A 141 -7.03 -14.98 -14.75
C ILE A 141 -8.10 -14.52 -15.74
N LEU A 142 -8.25 -15.27 -16.83
CA LEU A 142 -9.27 -14.97 -17.85
C LEU A 142 -10.57 -15.73 -17.52
N PRO A 143 -11.74 -15.18 -17.89
CA PRO A 143 -13.00 -15.91 -17.78
C PRO A 143 -12.97 -17.17 -18.67
N ILE A 144 -13.61 -18.22 -18.19
CA ILE A 144 -13.83 -19.44 -18.99
C ILE A 144 -14.95 -19.11 -19.97
N GLU A 145 -14.75 -19.34 -21.27
CA GLU A 145 -15.76 -19.23 -22.34
C GLU A 145 -16.85 -20.29 -22.18
#